data_8bd02cd09b5a85ced80656c12e8b3603
#
_entry.id   8bd02cd09b5a85ced80656c12e8b3603
#
_cell.length_a   1.000
_cell.length_b   1.000
_cell.length_c   1.000
_cell.angle_alpha   90.00
_cell.angle_beta   90.00
_cell.angle_gamma   90.00
#
_symmetry.space_group_name_H-M   'P 1'
#
loop_
_entity.id
_entity.type
_entity.pdbx_description
1 polymer ?
#
loop_
_entity_poly.entity_id
_entity_poly.type
_entity_poly.pdbx_seq_one_letter_code
_entity_poly.pdbx_strand_id
1 'polypeptide(L)'
;RVVSVGADTWGVDYVLMSRKGELLGLPYAYRDARTQGEMERVFRKVPRARLFEQTGLQFLPFNTLFQLLAHQRQHPDVMATAHRLLFIPDFVHWALCGSEVAEFTIASTSQCLDAQQRTWAVGLLKKLGLPVKLLPEIVPPGTRLGRVRTSVAARIGLEGWEVVAPPAHDTASAVAAVPTADTGKLTWAYISSGTWSLMGVEVTRPVLTARALEVNITNEGGVDGTYRLLKNIMGLWLVQQCRKAFEARGRTFTYPELVQRAGEAAPLRSLVNPDDP
;
A
#
# COMPACT_ATOMS: atom_id res chain seq x y z
N ARG A 1 26.39 4.31 16.16
CA ARG A 1 26.77 3.33 15.13
C ARG A 1 25.47 2.73 14.57
N VAL A 2 25.27 2.78 13.25
CA VAL A 2 24.15 2.11 12.58
C VAL A 2 24.44 0.62 12.52
N VAL A 3 23.42 -0.22 12.79
CA VAL A 3 23.56 -1.70 12.88
C VAL A 3 22.55 -2.43 12.02
N SER A 4 21.53 -1.75 11.54
CA SER A 4 20.48 -2.34 10.69
C SER A 4 19.97 -1.35 9.63
N VAL A 5 19.35 -1.92 8.60
CA VAL A 5 18.71 -1.20 7.51
C VAL A 5 17.34 -1.85 7.22
N GLY A 6 16.37 -1.05 6.86
CA GLY A 6 15.07 -1.46 6.37
C GLY A 6 14.56 -0.47 5.36
N ALA A 7 13.50 -0.82 4.64
CA ALA A 7 12.86 0.04 3.66
C ALA A 7 11.34 0.02 3.85
N ASP A 8 10.74 1.18 3.77
CA ASP A 8 9.31 1.36 3.59
C ASP A 8 9.02 2.06 2.25
N THR A 9 7.87 1.85 1.69
CA THR A 9 7.43 2.47 0.44
C THR A 9 5.91 2.67 0.43
N TRP A 10 5.42 3.24 -0.67
CA TRP A 10 3.99 3.26 -0.97
C TRP A 10 3.40 1.85 -1.11
N GLY A 11 2.10 1.72 -0.91
CA GLY A 11 1.38 0.44 -0.99
C GLY A 11 1.10 -0.05 -2.40
N VAL A 12 0.51 -1.21 -2.49
CA VAL A 12 -0.16 -1.87 -3.61
C VAL A 12 0.70 -2.35 -4.78
N ASP A 13 1.85 -1.74 -5.05
CA ASP A 13 2.71 -2.10 -6.17
C ASP A 13 3.62 -3.28 -5.84
N TYR A 14 3.93 -4.08 -6.84
CA TYR A 14 4.68 -5.32 -6.71
C TYR A 14 5.54 -5.62 -7.92
N VAL A 15 6.48 -6.53 -7.74
CA VAL A 15 7.25 -7.18 -8.79
C VAL A 15 6.94 -8.67 -8.83
N LEU A 16 7.15 -9.29 -9.99
CA LEU A 16 7.14 -10.74 -10.18
C LEU A 16 8.56 -11.23 -10.43
N MET A 17 8.93 -12.29 -9.71
CA MET A 17 10.27 -12.88 -9.77
C MET A 17 10.23 -14.28 -10.33
N SER A 18 11.25 -14.64 -11.15
CA SER A 18 11.50 -16.01 -11.56
C SER A 18 12.13 -16.84 -10.42
N ARG A 19 12.21 -18.18 -10.58
CA ARG A 19 12.96 -19.05 -9.64
C ARG A 19 14.44 -18.71 -9.54
N LYS A 20 15.00 -18.05 -10.53
CA LYS A 20 16.41 -17.65 -10.54
C LYS A 20 16.64 -16.29 -9.90
N GLY A 21 15.61 -15.64 -9.39
CA GLY A 21 15.69 -14.30 -8.82
C GLY A 21 15.76 -13.20 -9.88
N GLU A 22 15.26 -13.44 -11.09
CA GLU A 22 15.19 -12.44 -12.15
C GLU A 22 13.84 -11.75 -12.15
N LEU A 23 13.83 -10.45 -12.42
CA LEU A 23 12.58 -9.70 -12.60
C LEU A 23 11.89 -10.16 -13.90
N LEU A 24 10.60 -10.46 -13.80
CA LEU A 24 9.75 -10.79 -14.94
C LEU A 24 9.05 -9.52 -15.47
N GLY A 25 9.83 -8.58 -15.95
CA GLY A 25 9.37 -7.26 -16.39
C GLY A 25 9.55 -6.17 -15.32
N LEU A 26 9.32 -4.92 -15.74
CA LEU A 26 9.32 -3.79 -14.80
C LEU A 26 8.01 -3.74 -14.00
N PRO A 27 8.03 -3.24 -12.76
CA PRO A 27 6.81 -3.02 -12.00
C PRO A 27 5.94 -1.97 -12.70
N TYR A 28 4.64 -2.18 -12.67
CA TYR A 28 3.67 -1.17 -13.10
C TYR A 28 3.39 -0.21 -11.96
N ALA A 29 3.26 1.07 -12.28
CA ALA A 29 2.77 2.05 -11.33
C ALA A 29 1.27 1.84 -11.07
N TYR A 30 0.81 2.03 -9.84
CA TYR A 30 -0.60 1.85 -9.47
C TYR A 30 -1.57 2.77 -10.25
N ARG A 31 -1.07 3.88 -10.81
CA ARG A 31 -1.85 4.79 -11.66
C ARG A 31 -1.99 4.33 -13.12
N ASP A 32 -1.44 3.17 -13.47
CA ASP A 32 -1.58 2.60 -14.81
C ASP A 32 -3.04 2.25 -15.11
N ALA A 33 -3.50 2.57 -16.30
CA ALA A 33 -4.90 2.37 -16.71
C ALA A 33 -5.30 0.90 -16.90
N ARG A 34 -4.35 -0.06 -16.81
CA ARG A 34 -4.61 -1.50 -17.05
C ARG A 34 -5.66 -2.11 -16.13
N THR A 35 -5.88 -1.52 -14.94
CA THR A 35 -6.88 -1.98 -13.97
C THR A 35 -8.30 -1.51 -14.26
N GLN A 36 -8.49 -0.72 -15.30
CA GLN A 36 -9.80 -0.18 -15.68
C GLN A 36 -10.81 -1.30 -15.93
N GLY A 37 -11.95 -1.27 -15.25
CA GLY A 37 -13.01 -2.27 -15.33
C GLY A 37 -12.73 -3.59 -14.58
N GLU A 38 -11.58 -3.75 -13.89
CA GLU A 38 -11.30 -4.98 -13.13
C GLU A 38 -12.17 -5.09 -11.87
N MET A 39 -12.48 -3.99 -11.19
CA MET A 39 -13.38 -4.00 -10.04
C MET A 39 -14.76 -4.58 -10.41
N GLU A 40 -15.35 -4.11 -11.50
CA GLU A 40 -16.65 -4.58 -11.99
C GLU A 40 -16.60 -6.06 -12.38
N ARG A 41 -15.48 -6.52 -12.98
CA ARG A 41 -15.28 -7.95 -13.27
C ARG A 41 -15.25 -8.81 -12.02
N VAL A 42 -14.56 -8.31 -10.97
CA VAL A 42 -14.50 -8.99 -9.67
C VAL A 42 -15.88 -9.02 -9.02
N PHE A 43 -16.61 -7.89 -9.00
CA PHE A 43 -17.93 -7.83 -8.36
C PHE A 43 -18.98 -8.73 -9.01
N ARG A 44 -18.84 -9.06 -10.29
CA ARG A 44 -19.67 -10.10 -10.95
C ARG A 44 -19.39 -11.52 -10.43
N LYS A 45 -18.19 -11.80 -9.94
CA LYS A 45 -17.80 -13.12 -9.40
C LYS A 45 -17.93 -13.21 -7.89
N VAL A 46 -17.65 -12.12 -7.20
CA VAL A 46 -17.66 -11.99 -5.73
C VAL A 46 -18.39 -10.70 -5.37
N PRO A 47 -19.57 -10.78 -4.74
CA PRO A 47 -20.30 -9.58 -4.33
C PRO A 47 -19.43 -8.63 -3.48
N ARG A 48 -19.57 -7.32 -3.69
CA ARG A 48 -18.81 -6.28 -3.01
C ARG A 48 -18.81 -6.44 -1.49
N ALA A 49 -19.97 -6.76 -0.90
CA ALA A 49 -20.08 -6.96 0.53
C ALA A 49 -19.21 -8.14 1.03
N ARG A 50 -19.22 -9.27 0.29
CA ARG A 50 -18.42 -10.44 0.64
C ARG A 50 -16.92 -10.20 0.51
N LEU A 51 -16.52 -9.44 -0.51
CA LEU A 51 -15.13 -9.06 -0.68
C LEU A 51 -14.65 -8.16 0.48
N PHE A 52 -15.47 -7.17 0.87
CA PHE A 52 -15.18 -6.30 2.01
C PHE A 52 -15.17 -7.06 3.34
N GLU A 53 -16.16 -7.92 3.58
CA GLU A 53 -16.26 -8.76 4.79
C GLU A 53 -14.98 -9.57 5.03
N GLN A 54 -14.35 -10.04 3.97
CA GLN A 54 -13.13 -10.82 4.04
C GLN A 54 -11.87 -9.97 4.10
N THR A 55 -11.77 -8.93 3.26
CA THR A 55 -10.51 -8.17 3.11
C THR A 55 -10.48 -6.87 3.90
N GLY A 56 -11.63 -6.29 4.23
CA GLY A 56 -11.76 -5.07 5.00
C GLY A 56 -11.23 -3.80 4.33
N LEU A 57 -10.86 -3.86 3.04
CA LEU A 57 -10.21 -2.75 2.37
C LEU A 57 -11.18 -1.85 1.61
N GLN A 58 -10.83 -0.57 1.58
CA GLN A 58 -11.40 0.43 0.68
C GLN A 58 -11.27 -0.04 -0.77
N PHE A 59 -12.35 0.05 -1.54
CA PHE A 59 -12.31 -0.26 -2.95
C PHE A 59 -11.70 0.87 -3.75
N LEU A 60 -10.50 0.61 -4.23
CA LEU A 60 -9.74 1.48 -5.10
C LEU A 60 -9.29 0.66 -6.33
N PRO A 61 -9.44 1.18 -7.55
CA PRO A 61 -9.19 0.41 -8.78
C PRO A 61 -7.76 -0.11 -8.90
N PHE A 62 -6.84 0.49 -8.17
CA PHE A 62 -5.42 0.17 -8.20
C PHE A 62 -4.96 -0.80 -7.09
N ASN A 63 -5.84 -1.32 -6.22
CA ASN A 63 -5.43 -2.32 -5.23
C ASN A 63 -4.79 -3.53 -5.94
N THR A 64 -3.82 -4.13 -5.29
CA THR A 64 -3.00 -5.23 -5.88
C THR A 64 -3.85 -6.36 -6.46
N LEU A 65 -4.97 -6.68 -5.82
CA LEU A 65 -5.93 -7.68 -6.32
C LEU A 65 -6.33 -7.40 -7.77
N PHE A 66 -6.71 -6.16 -8.07
CA PHE A 66 -7.14 -5.75 -9.42
C PHE A 66 -5.97 -5.66 -10.38
N GLN A 67 -4.81 -5.23 -9.89
CA GLN A 67 -3.58 -5.22 -10.68
C GLN A 67 -3.15 -6.64 -11.09
N LEU A 68 -3.24 -7.63 -10.18
CA LEU A 68 -2.92 -9.03 -10.47
C LEU A 68 -3.87 -9.64 -11.50
N LEU A 69 -5.16 -9.35 -11.41
CA LEU A 69 -6.16 -9.82 -12.38
C LEU A 69 -5.95 -9.20 -13.76
N ALA A 70 -5.63 -7.91 -13.82
CA ALA A 70 -5.25 -7.25 -15.06
C ALA A 70 -3.98 -7.87 -15.66
N HIS A 71 -2.96 -8.12 -14.81
CA HIS A 71 -1.70 -8.74 -15.22
C HIS A 71 -1.93 -10.15 -15.77
N GLN A 72 -2.70 -10.97 -15.07
CA GLN A 72 -3.03 -12.33 -15.52
C GLN A 72 -3.78 -12.34 -16.85
N ARG A 73 -4.68 -11.38 -17.08
CA ARG A 73 -5.44 -11.26 -18.31
C ARG A 73 -4.58 -10.81 -19.49
N GLN A 74 -3.67 -9.88 -19.24
CA GLN A 74 -2.83 -9.28 -20.29
C GLN A 74 -1.56 -10.09 -20.58
N HIS A 75 -0.97 -10.71 -19.54
CA HIS A 75 0.30 -11.40 -19.60
C HIS A 75 0.23 -12.77 -18.88
N PRO A 76 -0.64 -13.70 -19.34
CA PRO A 76 -0.84 -14.99 -18.67
C PRO A 76 0.45 -15.82 -18.59
N ASP A 77 1.33 -15.72 -19.57
CA ASP A 77 2.61 -16.45 -19.61
C ASP A 77 3.57 -15.97 -18.53
N VAL A 78 3.61 -14.66 -18.27
CA VAL A 78 4.41 -14.07 -17.19
C VAL A 78 3.88 -14.59 -15.84
N MET A 79 2.58 -14.56 -15.63
CA MET A 79 1.95 -15.06 -14.40
C MET A 79 2.15 -16.57 -14.20
N ALA A 80 2.17 -17.37 -15.27
CA ALA A 80 2.45 -18.80 -15.21
C ALA A 80 3.90 -19.10 -14.84
N THR A 81 4.83 -18.30 -15.35
CA THR A 81 6.29 -18.43 -15.15
C THR A 81 6.73 -17.90 -13.80
N ALA A 82 6.01 -16.95 -13.23
CA ALA A 82 6.33 -16.32 -11.96
C ALA A 82 6.42 -17.34 -10.82
N HIS A 83 7.45 -17.18 -10.00
CA HIS A 83 7.70 -17.98 -8.80
C HIS A 83 7.28 -17.25 -7.54
N ARG A 84 7.56 -15.95 -7.46
CA ARG A 84 7.32 -15.13 -6.27
C ARG A 84 6.79 -13.75 -6.65
N LEU A 85 5.83 -13.26 -5.87
CA LEU A 85 5.43 -11.86 -5.82
C LEU A 85 6.14 -11.22 -4.63
N LEU A 86 6.74 -10.05 -4.83
CA LEU A 86 7.28 -9.21 -3.75
C LEU A 86 6.71 -7.80 -3.89
N PHE A 87 6.22 -7.21 -2.80
CA PHE A 87 5.89 -5.78 -2.79
C PHE A 87 7.17 -4.96 -2.91
N ILE A 88 7.06 -3.70 -3.28
CA ILE A 88 8.24 -2.87 -3.53
C ILE A 88 9.22 -2.85 -2.36
N PRO A 89 8.81 -2.66 -1.10
CA PRO A 89 9.77 -2.69 0.02
C PRO A 89 10.34 -4.08 0.25
N ASP A 90 9.54 -5.14 0.09
CA ASP A 90 10.01 -6.52 0.20
C ASP A 90 11.02 -6.86 -0.89
N PHE A 91 10.84 -6.31 -2.09
CA PHE A 91 11.83 -6.43 -3.18
C PHE A 91 13.15 -5.71 -2.83
N VAL A 92 13.10 -4.55 -2.19
CA VAL A 92 14.32 -3.90 -1.68
C VAL A 92 14.99 -4.76 -0.62
N HIS A 93 14.24 -5.33 0.32
CA HIS A 93 14.76 -6.27 1.31
C HIS A 93 15.37 -7.51 0.65
N TRP A 94 14.70 -8.07 -0.37
CA TRP A 94 15.25 -9.17 -1.17
C TRP A 94 16.57 -8.79 -1.85
N ALA A 95 16.68 -7.61 -2.44
CA ALA A 95 17.90 -7.14 -3.06
C ALA A 95 19.04 -7.01 -2.03
N LEU A 96 18.74 -6.59 -0.82
CA LEU A 96 19.70 -6.44 0.26
C LEU A 96 20.16 -7.77 0.87
N CYS A 97 19.24 -8.68 1.19
CA CYS A 97 19.57 -9.90 1.96
C CYS A 97 19.06 -11.21 1.35
N GLY A 98 18.20 -11.18 0.32
CA GLY A 98 17.63 -12.37 -0.30
C GLY A 98 16.35 -12.86 0.34
N SER A 99 15.75 -12.12 1.26
CA SER A 99 14.48 -12.47 1.88
C SER A 99 13.33 -12.47 0.86
N GLU A 100 12.48 -13.49 0.89
CA GLU A 100 11.32 -13.65 0.01
C GLU A 100 10.01 -13.67 0.82
N VAL A 101 9.88 -12.82 1.81
CA VAL A 101 8.67 -12.68 2.65
C VAL A 101 7.89 -11.43 2.25
N ALA A 102 6.66 -11.31 2.71
CA ALA A 102 5.87 -10.08 2.67
C ALA A 102 5.72 -9.54 4.10
N GLU A 103 6.06 -8.29 4.33
CA GLU A 103 5.79 -7.65 5.60
C GLU A 103 4.28 -7.34 5.70
N PHE A 104 3.71 -7.53 6.90
CA PHE A 104 2.25 -7.49 7.12
C PHE A 104 1.61 -6.15 6.74
N THR A 105 2.23 -5.02 7.07
CA THR A 105 1.61 -3.71 6.83
C THR A 105 1.49 -3.40 5.34
N ILE A 106 2.52 -3.74 4.55
CA ILE A 106 2.48 -3.58 3.10
C ILE A 106 1.55 -4.61 2.44
N ALA A 107 1.61 -5.88 2.87
CA ALA A 107 0.74 -6.93 2.36
C ALA A 107 -0.74 -6.61 2.59
N SER A 108 -1.07 -5.97 3.70
CA SER A 108 -2.44 -5.58 4.05
C SER A 108 -3.05 -4.55 3.09
N THR A 109 -2.25 -3.80 2.32
CA THR A 109 -2.76 -2.84 1.31
C THR A 109 -3.30 -3.52 0.06
N SER A 110 -3.05 -4.81 -0.11
CA SER A 110 -3.21 -5.53 -1.38
C SER A 110 -4.65 -5.90 -1.75
N GLN A 111 -5.58 -5.93 -0.79
CA GLN A 111 -6.90 -6.56 -0.91
C GLN A 111 -6.85 -8.08 -1.17
N CYS A 112 -5.70 -8.71 -0.86
CA CYS A 112 -5.49 -10.15 -0.98
C CYS A 112 -5.45 -10.87 0.37
N LEU A 113 -5.50 -10.14 1.49
CA LEU A 113 -5.51 -10.70 2.84
C LEU A 113 -6.93 -10.91 3.37
N ASP A 114 -7.08 -11.92 4.19
CA ASP A 114 -8.19 -12.04 5.14
C ASP A 114 -7.89 -11.14 6.36
N ALA A 115 -8.69 -10.11 6.53
CA ALA A 115 -8.45 -9.09 7.54
C ALA A 115 -8.53 -9.63 8.98
N GLN A 116 -9.34 -10.67 9.23
CA GLN A 116 -9.48 -11.26 10.57
C GLN A 116 -8.35 -12.25 10.87
N GLN A 117 -7.97 -13.07 9.87
CA GLN A 117 -6.98 -14.12 10.03
C GLN A 117 -5.54 -13.63 9.85
N ARG A 118 -5.34 -12.45 9.29
CA ARG A 118 -4.01 -11.89 8.96
C ARG A 118 -3.18 -12.78 8.04
N THR A 119 -3.84 -13.53 7.19
CA THR A 119 -3.24 -14.44 6.22
C THR A 119 -3.79 -14.13 4.83
N TRP A 120 -3.17 -14.71 3.83
CA TRP A 120 -3.70 -14.61 2.46
C TRP A 120 -5.11 -15.21 2.37
N ALA A 121 -6.04 -14.51 1.74
CA ALA A 121 -7.41 -14.95 1.47
C ALA A 121 -7.44 -16.02 0.37
N VAL A 122 -6.78 -17.15 0.60
CA VAL A 122 -6.50 -18.21 -0.39
C VAL A 122 -7.77 -18.67 -1.13
N GLY A 123 -8.87 -18.86 -0.40
CA GLY A 123 -10.15 -19.27 -0.99
C GLY A 123 -10.70 -18.25 -1.99
N LEU A 124 -10.64 -16.95 -1.63
CA LEU A 124 -11.02 -15.84 -2.50
C LEU A 124 -10.14 -15.77 -3.75
N LEU A 125 -8.83 -15.83 -3.56
CA LEU A 125 -7.86 -15.70 -4.66
C LEU A 125 -7.99 -16.86 -5.65
N LYS A 126 -8.17 -18.09 -5.18
CA LYS A 126 -8.46 -19.25 -6.02
C LYS A 126 -9.77 -19.10 -6.78
N LYS A 127 -10.85 -18.61 -6.13
CA LYS A 127 -12.14 -18.34 -6.78
C LYS A 127 -12.00 -17.32 -7.91
N LEU A 128 -11.12 -16.34 -7.77
CA LEU A 128 -10.82 -15.35 -8.79
C LEU A 128 -9.83 -15.85 -9.86
N GLY A 129 -9.25 -17.04 -9.68
CA GLY A 129 -8.32 -17.66 -10.61
C GLY A 129 -6.86 -17.20 -10.45
N LEU A 130 -6.52 -16.58 -9.34
CA LEU A 130 -5.14 -16.11 -9.08
C LEU A 130 -4.25 -17.24 -8.55
N PRO A 131 -2.98 -17.32 -8.99
CA PRO A 131 -2.05 -18.36 -8.58
C PRO A 131 -1.47 -18.08 -7.18
N VAL A 132 -2.11 -18.62 -6.15
CA VAL A 132 -1.71 -18.43 -4.73
C VAL A 132 -0.29 -18.91 -4.41
N LYS A 133 0.32 -19.73 -5.26
CA LYS A 133 1.73 -20.16 -5.12
C LYS A 133 2.74 -19.01 -5.19
N LEU A 134 2.34 -17.85 -5.73
CA LEU A 134 3.19 -16.66 -5.85
C LEU A 134 3.31 -15.91 -4.53
N LEU A 135 2.37 -16.10 -3.63
CA LEU A 135 2.28 -15.33 -2.39
C LEU A 135 3.32 -15.82 -1.38
N PRO A 136 4.17 -14.92 -0.87
CA PRO A 136 5.17 -15.25 0.12
C PRO A 136 4.56 -15.49 1.51
N GLU A 137 5.38 -15.97 2.45
CA GLU A 137 5.04 -15.95 3.86
C GLU A 137 4.87 -14.52 4.36
N ILE A 138 3.88 -14.29 5.24
CA ILE A 138 3.64 -12.98 5.84
C ILE A 138 4.38 -12.92 7.18
N VAL A 139 5.17 -11.86 7.38
CA VAL A 139 5.90 -11.62 8.63
C VAL A 139 5.46 -10.30 9.27
N PRO A 140 5.49 -10.19 10.61
CA PRO A 140 5.18 -8.93 11.28
C PRO A 140 6.31 -7.90 11.10
N PRO A 141 6.01 -6.58 11.28
CA PRO A 141 7.04 -5.55 11.37
C PRO A 141 8.00 -5.85 12.53
N GLY A 142 9.26 -5.44 12.41
CA GLY A 142 10.34 -5.76 13.34
C GLY A 142 11.03 -7.10 13.08
N THR A 143 10.59 -7.88 12.09
CA THR A 143 11.22 -9.16 11.73
C THR A 143 12.61 -8.96 11.17
N ARG A 144 13.59 -9.71 11.72
CA ARG A 144 14.95 -9.78 11.16
C ARG A 144 14.92 -10.68 9.93
N LEU A 145 15.27 -10.12 8.78
CA LEU A 145 15.21 -10.80 7.48
C LEU A 145 16.54 -11.48 7.11
N GLY A 146 17.63 -11.08 7.72
CA GLY A 146 18.96 -11.61 7.48
C GLY A 146 20.02 -10.53 7.41
N ARG A 147 21.26 -10.93 7.11
CA ARG A 147 22.37 -9.99 6.92
C ARG A 147 22.40 -9.48 5.50
N VAL A 148 22.86 -8.24 5.33
CA VAL A 148 23.15 -7.69 4.00
C VAL A 148 24.12 -8.62 3.27
N ARG A 149 23.79 -8.97 2.02
CA ARG A 149 24.62 -9.83 1.17
C ARG A 149 26.04 -9.26 1.02
N THR A 150 27.05 -10.11 1.12
CA THR A 150 28.44 -9.68 1.03
C THR A 150 28.73 -8.85 -0.22
N SER A 151 28.17 -9.23 -1.38
CA SER A 151 28.33 -8.50 -2.64
C SER A 151 27.73 -7.10 -2.62
N VAL A 152 26.67 -6.88 -1.85
CA VAL A 152 26.03 -5.57 -1.65
C VAL A 152 26.82 -4.78 -0.63
N ALA A 153 27.14 -5.39 0.51
CA ALA A 153 27.87 -4.77 1.61
C ALA A 153 29.21 -4.18 1.15
N ALA A 154 29.97 -4.94 0.37
CA ALA A 154 31.26 -4.49 -0.16
C ALA A 154 31.17 -3.27 -1.09
N ARG A 155 30.01 -3.08 -1.77
CA ARG A 155 29.81 -1.95 -2.69
C ARG A 155 29.36 -0.66 -1.99
N ILE A 156 28.65 -0.77 -0.87
CA ILE A 156 27.98 0.36 -0.23
C ILE A 156 28.38 0.55 1.24
N GLY A 157 29.36 -0.22 1.73
CA GLY A 157 29.91 -0.06 3.09
C GLY A 157 28.95 -0.47 4.21
N LEU A 158 28.03 -1.42 3.99
CA LEU A 158 27.07 -1.92 4.98
C LEU A 158 27.50 -3.27 5.62
N GLU A 159 28.77 -3.49 5.78
CA GLU A 159 29.31 -4.74 6.31
C GLU A 159 28.84 -4.99 7.75
N GLY A 160 28.30 -6.20 7.97
CA GLY A 160 27.80 -6.62 9.27
C GLY A 160 26.42 -6.06 9.65
N TRP A 161 25.74 -5.33 8.76
CA TRP A 161 24.39 -4.82 9.03
C TRP A 161 23.35 -5.91 8.83
N GLU A 162 22.31 -5.84 9.66
CA GLU A 162 21.12 -6.67 9.52
C GLU A 162 20.04 -5.96 8.70
N VAL A 163 19.29 -6.70 7.91
CA VAL A 163 18.07 -6.21 7.28
C VAL A 163 16.90 -6.54 8.21
N VAL A 164 16.15 -5.53 8.59
CA VAL A 164 14.97 -5.65 9.47
C VAL A 164 13.80 -5.03 8.73
N ALA A 165 12.69 -5.77 8.62
CA ALA A 165 11.46 -5.22 8.04
C ALA A 165 10.88 -4.17 8.99
N PRO A 166 10.85 -2.87 8.65
CA PRO A 166 10.06 -1.89 9.39
C PRO A 166 8.57 -2.16 9.12
N PRO A 167 7.63 -1.35 9.65
CA PRO A 167 6.30 -1.26 9.05
C PRO A 167 6.47 -0.78 7.60
N ALA A 168 6.42 -1.71 6.63
CA ALA A 168 6.95 -1.48 5.28
C ALA A 168 6.02 -0.64 4.38
N HIS A 169 4.77 -0.38 4.80
CA HIS A 169 3.93 0.65 4.21
C HIS A 169 4.28 2.02 4.83
N ASP A 170 4.66 3.01 4.03
CA ASP A 170 5.11 4.34 4.46
C ASP A 170 4.16 5.00 5.49
N THR A 171 2.86 4.89 5.27
CA THR A 171 1.87 5.38 6.24
C THR A 171 1.87 4.58 7.53
N ALA A 172 2.17 3.27 7.50
CA ALA A 172 2.30 2.49 8.73
C ALA A 172 3.53 2.92 9.54
N SER A 173 4.65 3.18 8.87
CA SER A 173 5.84 3.76 9.48
C SER A 173 5.55 5.15 10.08
N ALA A 174 4.85 6.01 9.34
CA ALA A 174 4.48 7.34 9.82
C ALA A 174 3.59 7.29 11.08
N VAL A 175 2.59 6.38 11.10
CA VAL A 175 1.70 6.20 12.26
C VAL A 175 2.46 5.63 13.45
N ALA A 176 3.34 4.65 13.24
CA ALA A 176 4.17 4.08 14.29
C ALA A 176 5.13 5.11 14.92
N ALA A 177 5.50 6.16 14.19
CA ALA A 177 6.36 7.25 14.66
C ALA A 177 5.61 8.32 15.49
N VAL A 178 4.27 8.26 15.57
CA VAL A 178 3.50 9.22 16.39
C VAL A 178 3.82 8.99 17.87
N PRO A 179 4.25 10.02 18.62
CA PRO A 179 4.61 9.86 20.04
C PRO A 179 3.35 9.77 20.93
N THR A 180 2.69 8.62 20.90
CA THR A 180 1.51 8.32 21.73
C THR A 180 1.76 7.12 22.63
N ALA A 181 1.18 7.14 23.84
CA ALA A 181 1.10 5.99 24.72
C ALA A 181 -0.22 5.19 24.54
N ASP A 182 -1.09 5.65 23.65
CA ASP A 182 -2.45 5.13 23.48
C ASP A 182 -2.59 4.26 22.21
N THR A 183 -1.56 3.48 21.88
CA THR A 183 -1.60 2.54 20.75
C THR A 183 -2.82 1.63 20.82
N GLY A 184 -3.58 1.55 19.74
CA GLY A 184 -4.80 0.74 19.65
C GLY A 184 -6.01 1.28 20.42
N LYS A 185 -5.94 2.47 20.99
CA LYS A 185 -7.07 3.15 21.66
C LYS A 185 -7.67 4.22 20.77
N LEU A 186 -8.99 4.41 20.87
CA LEU A 186 -9.73 5.45 20.12
C LEU A 186 -9.68 6.84 20.79
N THR A 187 -8.53 7.21 21.34
CA THR A 187 -8.30 8.49 22.01
C THR A 187 -7.61 9.53 21.14
N TRP A 188 -7.14 9.12 19.98
CA TRP A 188 -6.42 9.96 19.05
C TRP A 188 -6.72 9.58 17.59
N ALA A 189 -6.51 10.52 16.70
CA ALA A 189 -6.63 10.33 15.27
C ALA A 189 -5.41 10.96 14.58
N TYR A 190 -5.12 10.51 13.37
CA TYR A 190 -4.03 11.04 12.56
C TYR A 190 -4.51 11.44 11.17
N ILE A 191 -3.75 12.33 10.55
CA ILE A 191 -3.81 12.61 9.12
C ILE A 191 -2.38 12.54 8.58
N SER A 192 -2.09 11.47 7.82
CA SER A 192 -0.86 11.40 7.03
C SER A 192 -1.08 12.18 5.74
N SER A 193 -0.56 13.42 5.70
CA SER A 193 -0.83 14.36 4.61
C SER A 193 0.33 14.43 3.62
N GLY A 194 0.09 13.96 2.42
CA GLY A 194 1.05 13.98 1.31
C GLY A 194 0.31 14.12 -0.03
N THR A 195 0.78 13.47 -1.07
CA THR A 195 0.07 13.34 -2.36
C THR A 195 -1.34 12.79 -2.14
N TRP A 196 -1.46 11.77 -1.29
CA TRP A 196 -2.69 11.32 -0.63
C TRP A 196 -2.76 11.90 0.77
N SER A 197 -3.96 12.00 1.33
CA SER A 197 -4.21 12.26 2.74
C SER A 197 -4.92 11.03 3.32
N LEU A 198 -4.30 10.39 4.30
CA LEU A 198 -4.84 9.21 4.96
C LEU A 198 -5.28 9.63 6.36
N MET A 199 -6.59 9.74 6.56
CA MET A 199 -7.17 10.08 7.86
C MET A 199 -7.66 8.83 8.56
N GLY A 200 -7.23 8.60 9.79
CA GLY A 200 -7.59 7.37 10.49
C GLY A 200 -7.31 7.36 11.99
N VAL A 201 -7.60 6.21 12.56
CA VAL A 201 -7.36 5.84 13.95
C VAL A 201 -6.75 4.46 14.03
N GLU A 202 -6.09 4.13 15.13
CA GLU A 202 -5.67 2.76 15.41
C GLU A 202 -6.76 1.99 16.18
N VAL A 203 -6.96 0.74 15.78
CA VAL A 203 -7.91 -0.19 16.41
C VAL A 203 -7.25 -1.56 16.61
N THR A 204 -7.71 -2.33 17.58
CA THR A 204 -7.17 -3.66 17.88
C THR A 204 -7.75 -4.78 17.00
N ARG A 205 -8.86 -4.49 16.31
CA ARG A 205 -9.56 -5.45 15.42
C ARG A 205 -10.08 -4.72 14.19
N PRO A 206 -10.18 -5.40 13.03
CA PRO A 206 -10.73 -4.78 11.83
C PRO A 206 -12.23 -4.50 11.99
N VAL A 207 -12.68 -3.38 11.44
CA VAL A 207 -14.08 -2.95 11.44
C VAL A 207 -14.71 -3.32 10.10
N LEU A 208 -15.49 -4.42 10.08
CA LEU A 208 -16.05 -5.03 8.87
C LEU A 208 -17.58 -4.84 8.78
N THR A 209 -18.09 -3.75 9.32
CA THR A 209 -19.55 -3.46 9.36
C THR A 209 -20.08 -2.99 8.01
N ALA A 210 -21.40 -3.12 7.81
CA ALA A 210 -22.08 -2.57 6.64
C ALA A 210 -21.86 -1.05 6.50
N ARG A 211 -21.77 -0.32 7.63
CA ARG A 211 -21.49 1.11 7.63
C ARG A 211 -20.06 1.40 7.16
N ALA A 212 -19.08 0.60 7.58
CA ALA A 212 -17.70 0.72 7.11
C ALA A 212 -17.58 0.50 5.58
N LEU A 213 -18.33 -0.47 5.06
CA LEU A 213 -18.44 -0.70 3.62
C LEU A 213 -19.10 0.48 2.89
N GLU A 214 -20.20 1.01 3.43
CA GLU A 214 -20.94 2.13 2.85
C GLU A 214 -20.06 3.37 2.67
N VAL A 215 -19.30 3.73 3.72
CA VAL A 215 -18.39 4.87 3.68
C VAL A 215 -17.07 4.57 2.99
N ASN A 216 -16.88 3.33 2.52
CA ASN A 216 -15.69 2.85 1.83
C ASN A 216 -14.41 3.13 2.61
N ILE A 217 -14.37 2.72 3.88
CA ILE A 217 -13.21 2.83 4.77
C ILE A 217 -12.33 1.59 4.65
N THR A 218 -11.05 1.69 5.00
CA THR A 218 -10.07 0.59 4.91
C THR A 218 -9.54 0.19 6.28
N ASN A 219 -9.21 -1.11 6.43
CA ASN A 219 -8.53 -1.68 7.58
C ASN A 219 -7.15 -2.17 7.14
N GLU A 220 -6.13 -1.37 7.32
CA GLU A 220 -4.77 -1.72 6.96
C GLU A 220 -3.97 -2.15 8.19
N GLY A 221 -2.95 -3.01 8.00
CA GLY A 221 -2.11 -3.46 9.09
C GLY A 221 -1.36 -2.34 9.79
N GLY A 222 -1.35 -2.39 11.10
CA GLY A 222 -0.55 -1.53 11.98
C GLY A 222 0.58 -2.31 12.65
N VAL A 223 1.28 -1.66 13.58
CA VAL A 223 2.30 -2.28 14.44
C VAL A 223 1.65 -2.92 15.67
N ASP A 224 2.39 -3.75 16.41
CA ASP A 224 1.97 -4.37 17.68
C ASP A 224 0.60 -5.04 17.63
N GLY A 225 0.26 -5.59 16.46
CA GLY A 225 -0.99 -6.29 16.30
C GLY A 225 -2.22 -5.39 16.07
N THR A 226 -2.06 -4.10 15.84
CA THR A 226 -3.14 -3.17 15.55
C THR A 226 -3.55 -3.19 14.07
N TYR A 227 -4.64 -2.46 13.78
CA TYR A 227 -5.08 -2.05 12.45
C TYR A 227 -5.21 -0.54 12.40
N ARG A 228 -4.88 0.02 11.25
CA ARG A 228 -5.15 1.40 10.90
C ARG A 228 -6.51 1.45 10.19
N LEU A 229 -7.55 1.85 10.91
CA LEU A 229 -8.87 2.11 10.34
C LEU A 229 -8.83 3.51 9.74
N LEU A 230 -8.77 3.61 8.43
CA LEU A 230 -8.55 4.89 7.77
C LEU A 230 -9.37 5.04 6.47
N LYS A 231 -9.43 6.26 5.98
CA LYS A 231 -9.94 6.63 4.66
C LYS A 231 -8.79 7.21 3.86
N ASN A 232 -8.54 6.66 2.67
CA ASN A 232 -7.68 7.30 1.68
C ASN A 232 -8.48 8.41 1.01
N ILE A 233 -7.94 9.61 1.05
CA ILE A 233 -8.55 10.83 0.51
C ILE A 233 -7.53 11.45 -0.46
N MET A 234 -7.99 11.99 -1.58
CA MET A 234 -7.11 12.75 -2.46
C MET A 234 -6.55 13.97 -1.70
N GLY A 235 -5.23 14.04 -1.60
CA GLY A 235 -4.54 15.06 -0.82
C GLY A 235 -3.95 16.19 -1.67
N LEU A 236 -2.68 16.51 -1.43
CA LEU A 236 -1.98 17.61 -2.11
C LEU A 236 -1.81 17.41 -3.62
N TRP A 237 -2.12 16.23 -4.14
CA TRP A 237 -2.20 16.00 -5.58
C TRP A 237 -3.16 16.99 -6.26
N LEU A 238 -4.27 17.35 -5.61
CA LEU A 238 -5.20 18.37 -6.14
C LEU A 238 -4.51 19.72 -6.34
N VAL A 239 -3.69 20.14 -5.38
CA VAL A 239 -2.90 21.39 -5.49
C VAL A 239 -1.89 21.28 -6.64
N GLN A 240 -1.25 20.13 -6.81
CA GLN A 240 -0.32 19.86 -7.90
C GLN A 240 -1.03 19.95 -9.27
N GLN A 241 -2.25 19.41 -9.40
CA GLN A 241 -3.02 19.49 -10.63
C GLN A 241 -3.50 20.93 -10.90
N CYS A 242 -3.94 21.66 -9.88
CA CYS A 242 -4.28 23.08 -10.01
C CYS A 242 -3.07 23.88 -10.52
N ARG A 243 -1.88 23.66 -9.97
CA ARG A 243 -0.64 24.30 -10.42
C ARG A 243 -0.37 24.01 -11.89
N LYS A 244 -0.43 22.76 -12.32
CA LYS A 244 -0.28 22.38 -13.74
C LYS A 244 -1.32 23.05 -14.64
N ALA A 245 -2.58 23.12 -14.18
CA ALA A 245 -3.64 23.80 -14.94
C ALA A 245 -3.41 25.31 -15.08
N PHE A 246 -2.82 25.95 -14.07
CA PHE A 246 -2.41 27.35 -14.16
C PHE A 246 -1.24 27.52 -15.13
N GLU A 247 -0.22 26.67 -15.07
CA GLU A 247 0.91 26.67 -16.00
C GLU A 247 0.46 26.54 -17.47
N ALA A 248 -0.48 25.64 -17.75
CA ALA A 248 -1.07 25.46 -19.07
C ALA A 248 -1.82 26.70 -19.58
N ARG A 249 -2.25 27.60 -18.68
CA ARG A 249 -2.89 28.88 -18.97
C ARG A 249 -1.92 30.07 -18.93
N GLY A 250 -0.60 29.82 -18.94
CA GLY A 250 0.45 30.82 -18.91
C GLY A 250 0.66 31.50 -17.55
N ARG A 251 0.18 30.89 -16.46
CA ARG A 251 0.33 31.41 -15.10
C ARG A 251 1.19 30.44 -14.27
N THR A 252 2.39 30.85 -13.93
CA THR A 252 3.30 30.05 -13.10
C THR A 252 3.23 30.51 -11.66
N PHE A 253 3.05 29.55 -10.73
CA PHE A 253 3.07 29.79 -9.28
C PHE A 253 4.04 28.83 -8.60
N THR A 254 4.77 29.35 -7.64
CA THR A 254 5.50 28.54 -6.65
C THR A 254 4.53 28.02 -5.58
N TYR A 255 4.93 26.96 -4.85
CA TYR A 255 4.10 26.49 -3.73
C TYR A 255 3.93 27.53 -2.61
N PRO A 256 4.97 28.29 -2.19
CA PRO A 256 4.79 29.38 -1.24
C PRO A 256 3.74 30.42 -1.67
N GLU A 257 3.74 30.82 -2.95
CA GLU A 257 2.73 31.77 -3.48
C GLU A 257 1.33 31.18 -3.43
N LEU A 258 1.15 29.88 -3.74
CA LEU A 258 -0.15 29.23 -3.63
C LEU A 258 -0.63 29.16 -2.18
N VAL A 259 0.27 28.87 -1.23
CA VAL A 259 -0.03 28.86 0.20
C VAL A 259 -0.44 30.26 0.70
N GLN A 260 0.31 31.29 0.31
CA GLN A 260 -0.02 32.68 0.65
C GLN A 260 -1.43 33.05 0.14
N ARG A 261 -1.71 32.81 -1.15
CA ARG A 261 -3.03 33.09 -1.74
C ARG A 261 -4.16 32.31 -1.09
N ALA A 262 -3.90 31.07 -0.68
CA ALA A 262 -4.87 30.27 0.07
C ALA A 262 -5.16 30.88 1.44
N GLY A 263 -4.15 31.42 2.13
CA GLY A 263 -4.30 32.12 3.41
C GLY A 263 -5.08 33.44 3.32
N GLU A 264 -5.03 34.11 2.14
CA GLU A 264 -5.76 35.35 1.87
C GLU A 264 -7.22 35.10 1.45
N ALA A 265 -7.55 33.86 1.05
CA ALA A 265 -8.90 33.50 0.63
C ALA A 265 -9.86 33.36 1.83
N ALA A 266 -11.12 33.74 1.62
CA ALA A 266 -12.14 33.52 2.63
C ALA A 266 -12.30 32.02 2.93
N PRO A 267 -12.17 31.59 4.21
CA PRO A 267 -12.24 30.19 4.57
C PRO A 267 -13.61 29.59 4.28
N LEU A 268 -13.64 28.31 3.89
CA LEU A 268 -14.85 27.52 3.65
C LEU A 268 -15.86 28.11 2.64
N ARG A 269 -15.44 29.07 1.83
CA ARG A 269 -16.30 29.67 0.78
C ARG A 269 -16.66 28.67 -0.31
N SER A 270 -15.75 27.75 -0.60
CA SER A 270 -15.96 26.67 -1.57
C SER A 270 -15.46 25.35 -0.96
N LEU A 271 -16.22 24.30 -1.14
CA LEU A 271 -15.89 22.95 -0.74
C LEU A 271 -15.83 22.08 -2.00
N VAL A 272 -14.86 21.18 -2.04
CA VAL A 272 -14.75 20.16 -3.09
C VAL A 272 -14.88 18.78 -2.44
N ASN A 273 -15.53 17.86 -3.15
CA ASN A 273 -15.50 16.45 -2.79
C ASN A 273 -14.24 15.83 -3.39
N PRO A 274 -13.24 15.46 -2.59
CA PRO A 274 -11.98 14.90 -3.12
C PRO A 274 -12.14 13.47 -3.68
N ASP A 275 -13.27 12.82 -3.41
CA ASP A 275 -13.61 11.47 -3.91
C ASP A 275 -14.48 11.53 -5.20
N ASP A 276 -14.78 12.72 -5.70
CA ASP A 276 -15.54 12.87 -6.93
C ASP A 276 -14.62 12.59 -8.14
N PRO A 277 -15.02 11.68 -9.07
CA PRO A 277 -14.17 11.20 -10.16
C PRO A 277 -13.81 12.25 -11.21
#